data_5bc08844c00a54d193e09c90d8ea8179
#
_entry.id   5bc08844c00a54d193e09c90d8ea8179
#
_cell.length_a   1.000
_cell.length_b   1.000
_cell.length_c   1.000
_cell.angle_alpha   90.00
_cell.angle_beta   90.00
_cell.angle_gamma   90.00
#
_symmetry.space_group_name_H-M   'P 1'
#
loop_
_entity.id
_entity.type
_entity.pdbx_description
1 polymer ?
#
loop_
_entity_poly.entity_id
_entity_poly.type
_entity_poly.pdbx_seq_one_letter_code
_entity_poly.pdbx_strand_id
1 'polypeptide(L)'
;MPIFNPDNVLLSDARTGAVPSAHGTLITQQVIENSKIMQLGKIIEMTDNAGNPVMEKEFTYLAEGPGAYWVGEAEPIETSKAKWLEAKIVAKKLGVIIPVSREFLHYSVAGFFSEIQPLIAEAFYKKFDEAGILNVDNPFEVSIEQSVAAAATGVEGDINYDNILAVEDKLIENGFEANAFISTVQNTTALRNAVKTENGVATPIYDRSSKSIDGLPTVNLKSAEMEKGVLYAGDFNYLYYGIPYTLNYQVSEEATLTTITDGEGKAINLFEREMIALRATMDLGLMIANDKAFAKLAPVAEP
;
A
#
# COMPACT_ATOMS: atom_id res chain seq x y z
N MET A 1 5.57 46.74 -7.59
CA MET A 1 5.73 45.36 -8.05
C MET A 1 5.44 44.45 -6.88
N PRO A 2 4.45 43.54 -6.94
CA PRO A 2 4.30 42.55 -5.87
C PRO A 2 5.55 41.66 -5.88
N ILE A 3 6.15 41.50 -4.72
CA ILE A 3 7.29 40.62 -4.53
C ILE A 3 6.75 39.21 -4.60
N PHE A 4 7.07 38.48 -5.67
CA PHE A 4 6.75 37.07 -5.81
C PHE A 4 7.55 36.31 -4.73
N ASN A 5 6.84 35.70 -3.79
CA ASN A 5 7.42 34.78 -2.82
C ASN A 5 7.09 33.34 -3.26
N PRO A 6 8.06 32.57 -3.76
CA PRO A 6 7.83 31.23 -4.27
C PRO A 6 7.38 30.24 -3.17
N ASP A 7 7.53 30.58 -1.90
CA ASP A 7 7.14 29.73 -0.76
C ASP A 7 5.69 29.94 -0.32
N ASN A 8 4.97 30.90 -0.88
CA ASN A 8 3.57 31.17 -0.60
C ASN A 8 2.72 30.97 -1.85
N VAL A 9 1.78 30.03 -1.77
CA VAL A 9 0.74 29.88 -2.78
C VAL A 9 -0.20 31.06 -2.68
N LEU A 10 -0.13 31.98 -3.64
CA LEU A 10 -1.01 33.14 -3.70
C LEU A 10 -2.41 32.70 -4.17
N LEU A 11 -3.43 33.42 -3.71
CA LEU A 11 -4.83 33.20 -4.12
C LEU A 11 -4.98 33.33 -5.65
N SER A 12 -4.13 34.13 -6.33
CA SER A 12 -4.04 34.26 -7.78
C SER A 12 -3.61 32.97 -8.46
N ASP A 13 -2.76 32.15 -7.82
CA ASP A 13 -2.27 30.90 -8.36
C ASP A 13 -3.34 29.79 -8.24
N ALA A 14 -4.14 29.84 -7.16
CA ALA A 14 -5.31 29.00 -6.98
C ALA A 14 -6.41 29.31 -8.03
N ARG A 15 -6.56 30.58 -8.43
CA ARG A 15 -7.51 31.02 -9.49
C ARG A 15 -7.14 30.51 -10.89
N THR A 16 -5.86 30.28 -11.16
CA THR A 16 -5.41 29.72 -12.44
C THR A 16 -5.48 28.19 -12.49
N GLY A 17 -5.95 27.50 -11.40
CA GLY A 17 -6.04 26.06 -11.33
C GLY A 17 -4.67 25.36 -11.19
N ALA A 18 -3.59 26.12 -11.12
CA ALA A 18 -2.25 25.61 -11.00
C ALA A 18 -1.78 25.66 -9.51
N VAL A 19 -2.08 24.60 -8.77
CA VAL A 19 -1.35 24.34 -7.53
C VAL A 19 0.07 23.93 -7.93
N PRO A 20 1.13 24.50 -7.32
CA PRO A 20 2.49 24.17 -7.70
C PRO A 20 2.74 22.66 -7.69
N SER A 21 3.33 22.12 -8.73
CA SER A 21 3.66 20.69 -8.87
C SER A 21 4.49 20.14 -7.70
N ALA A 22 5.22 21.01 -7.01
CA ALA A 22 5.99 20.69 -5.81
C ALA A 22 5.14 20.05 -4.68
N HIS A 23 3.91 20.53 -4.47
CA HIS A 23 3.02 19.95 -3.44
C HIS A 23 2.55 18.53 -3.80
N GLY A 24 2.26 18.26 -5.08
CA GLY A 24 1.92 16.92 -5.55
C GLY A 24 3.07 15.92 -5.34
N THR A 25 4.30 16.34 -5.59
CA THR A 25 5.49 15.49 -5.39
C THR A 25 5.72 15.16 -3.91
N LEU A 26 5.56 16.13 -3.00
CA LEU A 26 5.72 15.92 -1.56
C LEU A 26 4.70 14.91 -1.01
N ILE A 27 3.43 14.99 -1.43
CA ILE A 27 2.41 14.03 -0.99
C ILE A 27 2.69 12.66 -1.57
N THR A 28 3.08 12.55 -2.84
CA THR A 28 3.45 11.27 -3.42
C THR A 28 4.60 10.62 -2.64
N GLN A 29 5.61 11.39 -2.24
CA GLN A 29 6.68 10.90 -1.37
C GLN A 29 6.16 10.43 0.00
N GLN A 30 5.29 11.19 0.64
CA GLN A 30 4.69 10.79 1.92
C GLN A 30 3.82 9.54 1.81
N VAL A 31 3.11 9.34 0.68
CA VAL A 31 2.37 8.11 0.41
C VAL A 31 3.33 6.93 0.28
N ILE A 32 4.41 7.07 -0.50
CA ILE A 32 5.42 6.02 -0.69
C ILE A 32 6.09 5.65 0.63
N GLU A 33 6.49 6.64 1.43
CA GLU A 33 7.18 6.42 2.71
C GLU A 33 6.30 5.78 3.79
N ASN A 34 4.99 5.99 3.76
CA ASN A 34 4.08 5.52 4.81
C ASN A 34 3.25 4.29 4.43
N SER A 35 3.00 4.03 3.15
CA SER A 35 2.31 2.82 2.69
C SER A 35 3.13 1.57 2.99
N LYS A 36 2.51 0.54 3.53
CA LYS A 36 3.16 -0.72 3.87
C LYS A 36 3.42 -1.57 2.64
N ILE A 37 2.52 -1.53 1.68
CA ILE A 37 2.71 -2.16 0.36
C ILE A 37 3.93 -1.56 -0.34
N MET A 38 4.07 -0.24 -0.33
CA MET A 38 5.16 0.43 -1.03
C MET A 38 6.51 0.29 -0.31
N GLN A 39 6.52 0.12 1.02
CA GLN A 39 7.72 -0.14 1.80
C GLN A 39 8.27 -1.55 1.58
N LEU A 40 7.41 -2.53 1.40
CA LEU A 40 7.78 -3.95 1.29
C LEU A 40 7.85 -4.42 -0.16
N GLY A 41 6.98 -3.93 -1.03
CA GLY A 41 6.87 -4.33 -2.43
C GLY A 41 7.88 -3.65 -3.36
N LYS A 42 7.90 -4.12 -4.60
CA LYS A 42 8.76 -3.59 -5.67
C LYS A 42 7.99 -2.63 -6.57
N ILE A 43 8.59 -1.49 -6.87
CA ILE A 43 8.03 -0.53 -7.82
C ILE A 43 8.22 -1.00 -9.26
N ILE A 44 7.17 -0.84 -10.08
CA ILE A 44 7.24 -0.97 -11.54
C ILE A 44 6.98 0.41 -12.14
N GLU A 45 7.88 0.82 -13.01
CA GLU A 45 7.72 2.06 -13.78
C GLU A 45 6.56 1.90 -14.78
N MET A 46 5.49 2.65 -14.58
CA MET A 46 4.30 2.65 -15.43
C MET A 46 4.49 3.60 -16.63
N THR A 47 5.48 3.29 -17.48
CA THR A 47 5.79 4.05 -18.70
C THR A 47 5.83 3.15 -19.92
N ASP A 48 5.46 3.69 -21.09
CA ASP A 48 5.65 3.03 -22.39
C ASP A 48 7.12 3.08 -22.85
N ASN A 49 7.41 2.50 -24.02
CA ASN A 49 8.75 2.50 -24.60
C ASN A 49 9.23 3.91 -25.01
N ALA A 50 8.33 4.88 -25.09
CA ALA A 50 8.62 6.28 -25.40
C ALA A 50 8.78 7.13 -24.13
N GLY A 51 8.59 6.54 -22.94
CA GLY A 51 8.67 7.23 -21.65
C GLY A 51 7.39 7.93 -21.22
N ASN A 52 6.27 7.72 -21.94
CA ASN A 52 4.99 8.30 -21.54
C ASN A 52 4.32 7.43 -20.46
N PRO A 53 3.65 8.05 -19.47
CA PRO A 53 2.90 7.32 -18.47
C PRO A 53 1.76 6.49 -19.06
N VAL A 54 1.59 5.26 -18.61
CA VAL A 54 0.51 4.36 -19.04
C VAL A 54 -0.27 3.84 -17.83
N MET A 55 -1.59 3.66 -18.01
CA MET A 55 -2.47 3.14 -16.96
C MET A 55 -2.39 1.62 -16.83
N GLU A 56 -1.80 0.97 -17.82
CA GLU A 56 -1.70 -0.47 -17.90
C GLU A 56 -0.34 -0.84 -18.49
N LYS A 57 0.34 -1.78 -17.84
CA LYS A 57 1.64 -2.26 -18.29
C LYS A 57 1.75 -3.76 -18.14
N GLU A 58 2.14 -4.41 -19.21
CA GLU A 58 2.53 -5.82 -19.22
C GLU A 58 4.03 -5.91 -19.01
N PHE A 59 4.45 -6.86 -18.19
CA PHE A 59 5.86 -7.18 -17.97
C PHE A 59 6.03 -8.67 -17.75
N THR A 60 7.22 -9.16 -18.10
CA THR A 60 7.58 -10.56 -17.90
C THR A 60 8.43 -10.69 -16.64
N TYR A 61 8.11 -11.68 -15.81
CA TYR A 61 8.97 -12.05 -14.68
C TYR A 61 9.38 -13.51 -14.76
N LEU A 62 10.54 -13.81 -14.17
CA LEU A 62 11.08 -15.15 -14.15
C LEU A 62 10.37 -15.95 -13.05
N ALA A 63 9.54 -16.91 -13.44
CA ALA A 63 8.83 -17.77 -12.49
C ALA A 63 9.66 -18.96 -12.05
N GLU A 64 10.55 -19.43 -12.93
CA GLU A 64 11.39 -20.59 -12.67
C GLU A 64 12.74 -20.41 -13.37
N GLY A 65 13.82 -20.45 -12.60
CA GLY A 65 15.17 -20.30 -13.12
C GLY A 65 15.63 -21.51 -13.95
N PRO A 66 16.70 -21.35 -14.75
CA PRO A 66 17.29 -22.48 -15.44
C PRO A 66 17.91 -23.46 -14.44
N GLY A 67 17.70 -24.76 -14.65
CA GLY A 67 18.39 -25.82 -13.92
C GLY A 67 19.86 -25.92 -14.32
N ALA A 68 20.70 -26.35 -13.40
CA ALA A 68 22.09 -26.70 -13.67
C ALA A 68 22.31 -28.19 -13.37
N TYR A 69 23.08 -28.85 -14.23
CA TYR A 69 23.31 -30.30 -14.15
C TYR A 69 24.80 -30.58 -14.06
N TRP A 70 25.14 -31.59 -13.28
CA TRP A 70 26.51 -32.10 -13.23
C TRP A 70 26.76 -32.94 -14.46
N VAL A 71 27.85 -32.67 -15.19
CA VAL A 71 28.19 -33.38 -16.46
C VAL A 71 29.51 -34.09 -16.28
N GLY A 72 29.54 -35.37 -16.66
CA GLY A 72 30.77 -36.14 -16.70
C GLY A 72 31.67 -35.79 -17.89
N GLU A 73 32.91 -36.30 -17.89
CA GLU A 73 33.85 -36.08 -18.97
C GLU A 73 33.31 -36.69 -20.31
N ALA A 74 33.21 -35.84 -21.34
CA ALA A 74 32.67 -36.20 -22.67
C ALA A 74 31.17 -36.53 -22.71
N GLU A 75 30.39 -36.20 -21.69
CA GLU A 75 28.92 -36.33 -21.70
C GLU A 75 28.25 -35.07 -22.28
N PRO A 76 27.09 -35.18 -22.93
CA PRO A 76 26.35 -34.03 -23.42
C PRO A 76 25.76 -33.24 -22.24
N ILE A 77 25.87 -31.91 -22.31
CA ILE A 77 25.23 -31.00 -21.31
C ILE A 77 23.74 -30.99 -21.56
N GLU A 78 22.96 -31.27 -20.53
CA GLU A 78 21.49 -31.17 -20.60
C GLU A 78 21.03 -29.74 -20.80
N THR A 79 19.98 -29.55 -21.58
CA THR A 79 19.41 -28.21 -21.81
C THR A 79 18.34 -27.91 -20.80
N SER A 80 18.43 -26.71 -20.19
CA SER A 80 17.41 -26.18 -19.30
C SER A 80 16.68 -25.01 -19.93
N LYS A 81 15.40 -24.86 -19.61
CA LYS A 81 14.58 -23.73 -20.03
C LYS A 81 14.15 -22.93 -18.80
N ALA A 82 14.39 -21.64 -18.81
CA ALA A 82 13.78 -20.73 -17.88
C ALA A 82 12.29 -20.53 -18.23
N LYS A 83 11.42 -20.51 -17.21
CA LYS A 83 10.00 -20.26 -17.38
C LYS A 83 9.70 -18.80 -17.08
N TRP A 84 9.30 -18.07 -18.10
CA TRP A 84 8.85 -16.70 -18.00
C TRP A 84 7.33 -16.68 -17.98
N LEU A 85 6.76 -15.89 -17.08
CA LEU A 85 5.34 -15.61 -17.03
C LEU A 85 5.12 -14.12 -17.33
N GLU A 86 4.05 -13.85 -18.06
CA GLU A 86 3.58 -12.49 -18.31
C GLU A 86 2.63 -12.07 -17.20
N ALA A 87 2.78 -10.87 -16.75
CA ALA A 87 1.96 -10.25 -15.73
C ALA A 87 1.54 -8.85 -16.19
N LYS A 88 0.36 -8.45 -15.77
CA LYS A 88 -0.24 -7.19 -16.12
C LYS A 88 -0.57 -6.41 -14.86
N ILE A 89 -0.11 -5.17 -14.78
CA ILE A 89 -0.48 -4.24 -13.74
C ILE A 89 -1.41 -3.17 -14.31
N VAL A 90 -2.55 -2.95 -13.66
CA VAL A 90 -3.54 -1.95 -14.05
C VAL A 90 -3.68 -0.93 -12.95
N ALA A 91 -3.45 0.33 -13.26
CA ALA A 91 -3.62 1.41 -12.30
C ALA A 91 -5.10 1.79 -12.17
N LYS A 92 -5.53 2.02 -10.94
CA LYS A 92 -6.86 2.48 -10.56
C LYS A 92 -6.77 3.85 -9.92
N LYS A 93 -7.77 4.68 -10.18
CA LYS A 93 -7.81 6.05 -9.70
C LYS A 93 -8.33 6.13 -8.28
N LEU A 94 -7.56 6.75 -7.40
CA LEU A 94 -7.95 7.15 -6.06
C LEU A 94 -8.09 8.67 -6.01
N GLY A 95 -9.12 9.18 -5.36
CA GLY A 95 -9.36 10.61 -5.32
C GLY A 95 -10.14 11.06 -4.09
N VAL A 96 -9.90 12.31 -3.70
CA VAL A 96 -10.63 12.99 -2.64
C VAL A 96 -11.00 14.40 -3.07
N ILE A 97 -12.17 14.87 -2.64
CA ILE A 97 -12.62 16.26 -2.81
C ILE A 97 -12.88 16.83 -1.43
N ILE A 98 -12.24 17.96 -1.13
CA ILE A 98 -12.35 18.65 0.15
C ILE A 98 -12.94 20.04 -0.11
N PRO A 99 -14.21 20.27 0.24
CA PRO A 99 -14.82 21.60 0.19
C PRO A 99 -14.44 22.43 1.40
N VAL A 100 -14.12 23.71 1.20
CA VAL A 100 -13.71 24.67 2.24
C VAL A 100 -14.40 25.99 1.98
N SER A 101 -14.84 26.69 3.05
CA SER A 101 -15.38 28.02 2.91
C SER A 101 -14.29 29.05 2.56
N ARG A 102 -14.65 30.04 1.74
CA ARG A 102 -13.72 31.10 1.35
C ARG A 102 -13.29 31.97 2.53
N GLU A 103 -14.15 32.15 3.52
CA GLU A 103 -13.84 32.89 4.73
C GLU A 103 -12.71 32.22 5.53
N PHE A 104 -12.76 30.88 5.68
CA PHE A 104 -11.71 30.11 6.34
C PHE A 104 -10.36 30.25 5.64
N LEU A 105 -10.34 30.22 4.30
CA LEU A 105 -9.13 30.41 3.52
C LEU A 105 -8.57 31.84 3.62
N HIS A 106 -9.41 32.86 3.77
CA HIS A 106 -8.97 34.24 3.93
C HIS A 106 -8.10 34.47 5.19
N TYR A 107 -8.35 33.70 6.24
CA TYR A 107 -7.62 33.80 7.49
C TYR A 107 -6.36 32.94 7.56
N SER A 108 -6.21 31.90 6.71
CA SER A 108 -5.13 30.91 6.85
C SER A 108 -4.78 30.11 5.60
N VAL A 109 -4.72 30.74 4.41
CA VAL A 109 -4.49 30.00 3.14
C VAL A 109 -3.19 29.19 3.14
N ALA A 110 -2.08 29.77 3.57
CA ALA A 110 -0.79 29.08 3.57
C ALA A 110 -0.71 27.95 4.61
N GLY A 111 -1.37 28.12 5.78
CA GLY A 111 -1.45 27.09 6.82
C GLY A 111 -2.35 25.91 6.42
N PHE A 112 -3.48 26.20 5.77
CA PHE A 112 -4.46 25.20 5.38
C PHE A 112 -3.89 24.11 4.45
N PHE A 113 -3.20 24.50 3.38
CA PHE A 113 -2.62 23.53 2.45
C PHE A 113 -1.52 22.68 3.12
N SER A 114 -0.70 23.26 3.98
CA SER A 114 0.34 22.52 4.69
C SER A 114 -0.22 21.55 5.73
N GLU A 115 -1.36 21.85 6.34
CA GLU A 115 -2.04 20.97 7.30
C GLU A 115 -2.83 19.85 6.63
N ILE A 116 -3.48 20.12 5.48
CA ILE A 116 -4.28 19.13 4.76
C ILE A 116 -3.42 18.12 4.00
N GLN A 117 -2.27 18.53 3.52
CA GLN A 117 -1.35 17.70 2.74
C GLN A 117 -1.05 16.34 3.39
N PRO A 118 -0.59 16.27 4.65
CA PRO A 118 -0.33 14.99 5.30
C PRO A 118 -1.59 14.16 5.53
N LEU A 119 -2.75 14.79 5.72
CA LEU A 119 -4.03 14.10 5.90
C LEU A 119 -4.51 13.44 4.61
N ILE A 120 -4.31 14.10 3.45
CA ILE A 120 -4.61 13.52 2.14
C ILE A 120 -3.67 12.33 1.88
N ALA A 121 -2.37 12.48 2.15
CA ALA A 121 -1.42 11.39 2.03
C ALA A 121 -1.82 10.21 2.92
N GLU A 122 -2.22 10.49 4.17
CA GLU A 122 -2.67 9.46 5.10
C GLU A 122 -3.91 8.71 4.60
N ALA A 123 -4.89 9.44 4.07
CA ALA A 123 -6.09 8.82 3.50
C ALA A 123 -5.75 7.92 2.30
N PHE A 124 -4.82 8.36 1.44
CA PHE A 124 -4.45 7.61 0.24
C PHE A 124 -3.66 6.34 0.57
N TYR A 125 -2.61 6.41 1.40
CA TYR A 125 -1.85 5.20 1.73
C TYR A 125 -2.67 4.21 2.56
N LYS A 126 -3.55 4.67 3.45
CA LYS A 126 -4.45 3.77 4.19
C LYS A 126 -5.38 3.01 3.24
N LYS A 127 -6.08 3.71 2.34
CA LYS A 127 -6.98 3.07 1.38
C LYS A 127 -6.25 2.09 0.46
N PHE A 128 -5.05 2.42 0.01
CA PHE A 128 -4.24 1.55 -0.82
C PHE A 128 -3.81 0.28 -0.06
N ASP A 129 -3.31 0.45 1.18
CA ASP A 129 -2.89 -0.67 2.03
C ASP A 129 -4.09 -1.54 2.43
N GLU A 130 -5.25 -0.96 2.77
CA GLU A 130 -6.48 -1.71 3.06
C GLU A 130 -6.96 -2.53 1.87
N ALA A 131 -6.96 -1.95 0.67
CA ALA A 131 -7.35 -2.66 -0.55
C ALA A 131 -6.37 -3.79 -0.90
N GLY A 132 -5.07 -3.53 -0.85
CA GLY A 132 -4.07 -4.49 -1.30
C GLY A 132 -3.73 -5.57 -0.27
N ILE A 133 -3.85 -5.30 1.03
CA ILE A 133 -3.57 -6.28 2.09
C ILE A 133 -4.85 -6.99 2.52
N LEU A 134 -5.88 -6.23 2.94
CA LEU A 134 -7.10 -6.74 3.58
C LEU A 134 -8.25 -7.02 2.61
N ASN A 135 -8.12 -6.66 1.33
CA ASN A 135 -9.19 -6.77 0.33
C ASN A 135 -10.44 -5.91 0.63
N VAL A 136 -10.28 -4.81 1.35
CA VAL A 136 -11.39 -3.90 1.69
C VAL A 136 -11.57 -2.86 0.58
N ASP A 137 -12.79 -2.79 0.01
CA ASP A 137 -13.12 -1.91 -1.13
C ASP A 137 -12.09 -1.99 -2.27
N ASN A 138 -11.59 -3.18 -2.54
CA ASN A 138 -10.47 -3.43 -3.44
C ASN A 138 -10.87 -3.20 -4.92
N PRO A 139 -10.30 -2.21 -5.62
CA PRO A 139 -10.53 -2.00 -7.05
C PRO A 139 -9.59 -2.86 -7.91
N PHE A 140 -8.59 -3.52 -7.29
CA PHE A 140 -7.64 -4.39 -7.96
C PHE A 140 -8.20 -5.82 -8.05
N GLU A 141 -7.67 -6.61 -8.98
CA GLU A 141 -8.09 -8.01 -9.13
C GLU A 141 -7.43 -8.93 -8.10
N VAL A 142 -6.44 -8.41 -7.36
CA VAL A 142 -5.60 -9.16 -6.42
C VAL A 142 -5.43 -8.43 -5.09
N SER A 143 -5.24 -9.20 -4.02
CA SER A 143 -4.84 -8.72 -2.69
C SER A 143 -4.12 -9.84 -1.94
N ILE A 144 -3.38 -9.51 -0.88
CA ILE A 144 -2.72 -10.53 -0.05
C ILE A 144 -3.74 -11.47 0.57
N GLU A 145 -4.88 -10.96 1.04
CA GLU A 145 -5.97 -11.78 1.60
C GLU A 145 -6.52 -12.78 0.57
N GLN A 146 -6.75 -12.34 -0.68
CA GLN A 146 -7.20 -13.20 -1.76
C GLN A 146 -6.15 -14.26 -2.13
N SER A 147 -4.88 -13.88 -2.16
CA SER A 147 -3.76 -14.79 -2.45
C SER A 147 -3.64 -15.88 -1.38
N VAL A 148 -3.74 -15.53 -0.10
CA VAL A 148 -3.76 -16.49 1.01
C VAL A 148 -4.92 -17.46 0.89
N ALA A 149 -6.13 -16.96 0.55
CA ALA A 149 -7.30 -17.80 0.36
C ALA A 149 -7.14 -18.75 -0.84
N ALA A 150 -6.62 -18.25 -1.96
CA ALA A 150 -6.39 -19.05 -3.18
C ALA A 150 -5.31 -20.14 -2.99
N ALA A 151 -4.24 -19.82 -2.24
CA ALA A 151 -3.16 -20.77 -1.96
C ALA A 151 -3.43 -21.68 -0.75
N ALA A 152 -4.50 -21.43 0.01
CA ALA A 152 -4.84 -22.13 1.27
C ALA A 152 -3.66 -22.12 2.29
N THR A 153 -2.98 -20.98 2.41
CA THR A 153 -1.84 -20.77 3.31
C THR A 153 -2.24 -20.11 4.64
N GLY A 154 -3.54 -20.13 4.95
CA GLY A 154 -4.05 -19.65 6.24
C GLY A 154 -3.77 -20.64 7.38
N VAL A 155 -3.38 -20.11 8.54
CA VAL A 155 -3.24 -20.82 9.81
C VAL A 155 -4.24 -20.23 10.80
N GLU A 156 -5.03 -21.07 11.46
CA GLU A 156 -5.99 -20.65 12.48
C GLU A 156 -5.39 -20.83 13.86
N GLY A 157 -5.45 -19.80 14.69
CA GLY A 157 -5.01 -19.84 16.08
C GLY A 157 -4.62 -18.47 16.63
N ASP A 158 -4.34 -18.43 17.92
CA ASP A 158 -3.83 -17.24 18.59
C ASP A 158 -2.36 -16.98 18.24
N ILE A 159 -1.93 -15.73 18.40
CA ILE A 159 -0.53 -15.34 18.24
C ILE A 159 0.29 -15.97 19.37
N ASN A 160 0.98 -17.05 19.07
CA ASN A 160 1.95 -17.72 19.93
C ASN A 160 3.16 -18.18 19.13
N TYR A 161 4.19 -18.69 19.81
CA TYR A 161 5.43 -19.13 19.18
C TYR A 161 5.18 -20.19 18.08
N ASP A 162 4.42 -21.23 18.39
CA ASP A 162 4.21 -22.37 17.49
C ASP A 162 3.39 -21.99 16.25
N ASN A 163 2.36 -21.14 16.41
CA ASN A 163 1.53 -20.69 15.30
C ASN A 163 2.27 -19.70 14.36
N ILE A 164 3.18 -18.87 14.90
CA ILE A 164 4.03 -18.01 14.07
C ILE A 164 4.95 -18.87 13.21
N LEU A 165 5.59 -19.89 13.77
CA LEU A 165 6.42 -20.83 13.00
C LEU A 165 5.58 -21.62 11.99
N ALA A 166 4.35 -22.02 12.33
CA ALA A 166 3.46 -22.71 11.39
C ALA A 166 3.11 -21.85 10.16
N VAL A 167 3.03 -20.52 10.30
CA VAL A 167 2.86 -19.59 9.17
C VAL A 167 4.08 -19.58 8.26
N GLU A 168 5.29 -19.57 8.84
CA GLU A 168 6.53 -19.64 8.08
C GLU A 168 6.68 -21.00 7.39
N ASP A 169 6.34 -22.10 8.08
CA ASP A 169 6.35 -23.45 7.51
C ASP A 169 5.45 -23.56 6.28
N LYS A 170 4.27 -22.90 6.29
CA LYS A 170 3.40 -22.85 5.12
C LYS A 170 4.04 -22.20 3.90
N LEU A 171 4.88 -21.20 4.10
CA LEU A 171 5.63 -20.57 3.00
C LEU A 171 6.75 -21.49 2.52
N ILE A 172 7.49 -22.10 3.45
CA ILE A 172 8.60 -23.03 3.16
C ILE A 172 8.10 -24.27 2.38
N GLU A 173 6.94 -24.83 2.76
CA GLU A 173 6.27 -25.94 2.02
C GLU A 173 6.01 -25.59 0.55
N ASN A 174 5.76 -24.31 0.26
CA ASN A 174 5.56 -23.80 -1.10
C ASN A 174 6.85 -23.32 -1.79
N GLY A 175 8.01 -23.42 -1.12
CA GLY A 175 9.32 -23.01 -1.66
C GLY A 175 9.60 -21.51 -1.53
N PHE A 176 8.93 -20.81 -0.60
CA PHE A 176 9.14 -19.38 -0.31
C PHE A 176 9.69 -19.20 1.11
N GLU A 177 10.45 -18.14 1.31
CA GLU A 177 10.89 -17.66 2.62
C GLU A 177 10.22 -16.33 2.93
N ALA A 178 9.69 -16.18 4.15
CA ALA A 178 9.20 -14.89 4.60
C ALA A 178 10.35 -13.88 4.67
N ASN A 179 10.13 -12.66 4.18
CA ASN A 179 11.10 -11.57 4.33
C ASN A 179 10.59 -10.44 5.23
N ALA A 180 9.31 -10.43 5.55
CA ALA A 180 8.69 -9.49 6.47
C ALA A 180 7.35 -10.00 7.01
N PHE A 181 6.91 -9.37 8.11
CA PHE A 181 5.59 -9.56 8.68
C PHE A 181 4.77 -8.27 8.63
N ILE A 182 3.46 -8.38 8.39
CA ILE A 182 2.50 -7.29 8.56
C ILE A 182 1.61 -7.62 9.75
N SER A 183 1.53 -6.69 10.70
CA SER A 183 0.76 -6.81 11.93
C SER A 183 -0.02 -5.53 12.22
N THR A 184 -0.72 -5.48 13.32
CA THR A 184 -1.33 -4.27 13.88
C THR A 184 -0.71 -3.94 15.25
N VAL A 185 -0.76 -2.67 15.63
CA VAL A 185 -0.30 -2.23 16.97
C VAL A 185 -1.01 -2.98 18.09
N GLN A 186 -2.27 -3.39 17.87
CA GLN A 186 -3.08 -4.15 18.85
C GLN A 186 -2.48 -5.52 19.17
N ASN A 187 -1.70 -6.11 18.26
CA ASN A 187 -1.06 -7.42 18.44
C ASN A 187 0.22 -7.36 19.26
N THR A 188 0.75 -6.16 19.56
CA THR A 188 2.04 -5.99 20.25
C THR A 188 2.13 -6.76 21.57
N THR A 189 1.03 -6.83 22.33
CA THR A 189 1.01 -7.56 23.61
C THR A 189 1.07 -9.08 23.38
N ALA A 190 0.32 -9.60 22.41
CA ALA A 190 0.33 -11.01 22.04
C ALA A 190 1.70 -11.44 21.51
N LEU A 191 2.29 -10.64 20.62
CA LEU A 191 3.64 -10.87 20.08
C LEU A 191 4.71 -10.91 21.19
N ARG A 192 4.61 -10.04 22.18
CA ARG A 192 5.57 -10.05 23.33
C ARG A 192 5.41 -11.27 24.22
N ASN A 193 4.22 -11.86 24.27
CA ASN A 193 3.93 -13.09 25.03
C ASN A 193 4.24 -14.36 24.22
N ALA A 194 4.54 -14.23 22.93
CA ALA A 194 4.94 -15.34 22.07
C ALA A 194 6.40 -15.74 22.41
N VAL A 195 6.54 -16.67 23.34
CA VAL A 195 7.83 -17.13 23.85
C VAL A 195 7.98 -18.65 23.69
N LYS A 196 9.15 -19.08 23.28
CA LYS A 196 9.56 -20.48 23.36
C LYS A 196 10.02 -20.77 24.78
N THR A 197 9.43 -21.75 25.44
CA THR A 197 9.91 -22.23 26.76
C THR A 197 10.66 -23.52 26.59
N GLU A 198 11.94 -23.51 26.79
CA GLU A 198 12.81 -24.69 26.71
C GLU A 198 13.67 -24.78 27.98
N ASN A 199 13.61 -25.92 28.67
CA ASN A 199 14.35 -26.17 29.94
C ASN A 199 14.10 -25.08 31.01
N GLY A 200 12.90 -24.48 31.06
CA GLY A 200 12.56 -23.40 32.01
C GLY A 200 13.07 -22.01 31.62
N VAL A 201 13.68 -21.86 30.43
CA VAL A 201 14.12 -20.58 29.88
C VAL A 201 13.11 -20.15 28.84
N ALA A 202 12.53 -18.94 29.00
CA ALA A 202 11.61 -18.33 28.05
C ALA A 202 12.40 -17.46 27.06
N THR A 203 12.39 -17.81 25.77
CA THR A 203 13.03 -17.04 24.70
C THR A 203 11.96 -16.40 23.85
N PRO A 204 11.87 -15.06 23.82
CA PRO A 204 10.87 -14.38 22.98
C PRO A 204 11.27 -14.47 21.51
N ILE A 205 10.26 -14.69 20.63
CA ILE A 205 10.43 -14.62 19.19
C ILE A 205 10.35 -13.16 18.68
N TYR A 206 9.67 -12.27 19.43
CA TYR A 206 9.51 -10.87 19.07
C TYR A 206 10.51 -9.97 19.80
N ASP A 207 11.36 -9.27 19.05
CA ASP A 207 12.24 -8.23 19.57
C ASP A 207 11.56 -6.85 19.46
N ARG A 208 11.35 -6.22 20.61
CA ARG A 208 10.72 -4.90 20.69
C ARG A 208 11.61 -3.77 20.17
N SER A 209 12.93 -3.91 20.30
CA SER A 209 13.88 -2.84 19.96
C SER A 209 13.99 -2.67 18.44
N SER A 210 14.08 -3.79 17.73
CA SER A 210 14.14 -3.84 16.27
C SER A 210 12.76 -3.94 15.61
N LYS A 211 11.68 -4.21 16.38
CA LYS A 211 10.35 -4.55 15.88
C LYS A 211 10.40 -5.69 14.88
N SER A 212 11.09 -6.76 15.22
CA SER A 212 11.26 -7.95 14.38
C SER A 212 10.67 -9.18 15.04
N ILE A 213 10.15 -10.10 14.21
CA ILE A 213 9.73 -11.45 14.58
C ILE A 213 10.74 -12.39 13.93
N ASP A 214 11.40 -13.24 14.72
CA ASP A 214 12.46 -14.16 14.29
C ASP A 214 13.54 -13.50 13.40
N GLY A 215 13.93 -12.26 13.74
CA GLY A 215 14.89 -11.47 12.97
C GLY A 215 14.31 -10.76 11.74
N LEU A 216 13.09 -11.06 11.33
CA LEU A 216 12.43 -10.43 10.17
C LEU A 216 11.65 -9.16 10.59
N PRO A 217 11.72 -8.09 9.79
CA PRO A 217 11.06 -6.84 10.11
C PRO A 217 9.53 -7.01 10.19
N THR A 218 8.92 -6.41 11.20
CA THR A 218 7.47 -6.37 11.39
C THR A 218 6.96 -4.98 11.16
N VAL A 219 6.06 -4.82 10.20
CA VAL A 219 5.46 -3.55 9.80
C VAL A 219 4.03 -3.48 10.33
N ASN A 220 3.71 -2.40 11.05
CA ASN A 220 2.37 -2.22 11.60
C ASN A 220 1.48 -1.46 10.62
N LEU A 221 0.39 -2.10 10.20
CA LEU A 221 -0.66 -1.49 9.41
C LEU A 221 -1.51 -0.56 10.28
N LYS A 222 -1.73 0.65 9.81
CA LYS A 222 -2.62 1.62 10.44
C LYS A 222 -4.03 1.53 9.83
N SER A 223 -4.74 0.47 10.13
CA SER A 223 -6.14 0.29 9.70
C SER A 223 -7.00 -0.16 10.85
N ALA A 224 -8.25 0.30 10.88
CA ALA A 224 -9.26 -0.19 11.81
C ALA A 224 -9.89 -1.51 11.33
N GLU A 225 -9.77 -1.81 10.04
CA GLU A 225 -10.33 -3.01 9.39
C GLU A 225 -9.49 -4.27 9.66
N MET A 226 -8.24 -4.11 10.10
CA MET A 226 -7.40 -5.26 10.47
C MET A 226 -7.75 -5.74 11.87
N GLU A 227 -8.31 -6.94 11.96
CA GLU A 227 -8.71 -7.54 13.22
C GLU A 227 -7.51 -7.86 14.13
N LYS A 228 -7.76 -7.80 15.44
CA LYS A 228 -6.79 -8.20 16.43
C LYS A 228 -6.54 -9.72 16.32
N GLY A 229 -5.29 -10.13 16.40
CA GLY A 229 -4.89 -11.53 16.26
C GLY A 229 -4.47 -11.91 14.85
N VAL A 230 -4.72 -11.06 13.85
CA VAL A 230 -4.30 -11.30 12.48
C VAL A 230 -2.84 -10.88 12.27
N LEU A 231 -2.08 -11.75 11.61
CA LEU A 231 -0.68 -11.54 11.22
C LEU A 231 -0.48 -12.08 9.80
N TYR A 232 0.12 -11.31 8.92
CA TYR A 232 0.53 -11.77 7.59
C TYR A 232 2.03 -11.93 7.55
N ALA A 233 2.49 -12.99 6.90
CA ALA A 233 3.88 -13.23 6.55
C ALA A 233 4.00 -13.45 5.05
N GLY A 234 5.13 -13.12 4.46
CA GLY A 234 5.31 -13.40 3.04
C GLY A 234 6.66 -12.99 2.48
N ASP A 235 6.90 -13.43 1.26
CA ASP A 235 7.98 -12.91 0.43
C ASP A 235 7.45 -11.76 -0.45
N PHE A 236 7.64 -10.55 0.03
CA PHE A 236 7.18 -9.32 -0.62
C PHE A 236 7.96 -8.98 -1.91
N ASN A 237 8.96 -9.77 -2.28
CA ASN A 237 9.59 -9.68 -3.59
C ASN A 237 8.62 -10.00 -4.75
N TYR A 238 7.52 -10.68 -4.46
CA TYR A 238 6.46 -11.02 -5.41
C TYR A 238 5.29 -10.03 -5.39
N LEU A 239 5.37 -8.98 -4.57
CA LEU A 239 4.42 -7.87 -4.51
C LEU A 239 4.94 -6.71 -5.35
N TYR A 240 4.17 -6.29 -6.35
CA TYR A 240 4.52 -5.18 -7.23
C TYR A 240 3.49 -4.08 -7.15
N TYR A 241 3.97 -2.84 -7.20
CA TYR A 241 3.11 -1.67 -7.30
C TYR A 241 3.60 -0.71 -8.38
N GLY A 242 2.69 0.07 -8.93
CA GLY A 242 3.00 1.03 -9.99
C GLY A 242 2.30 2.36 -9.77
N ILE A 243 2.99 3.46 -10.11
CA ILE A 243 2.49 4.83 -10.03
C ILE A 243 2.69 5.47 -11.39
N PRO A 244 1.65 5.54 -12.26
CA PRO A 244 1.79 6.13 -13.59
C PRO A 244 1.94 7.65 -13.56
N TYR A 245 1.23 8.32 -12.65
CA TYR A 245 1.22 9.76 -12.52
C TYR A 245 1.44 10.19 -11.08
N THR A 246 2.18 11.28 -10.91
CA THR A 246 2.22 11.99 -9.62
C THR A 246 0.84 12.53 -9.28
N LEU A 247 0.61 12.75 -8.01
CA LEU A 247 -0.66 13.26 -7.51
C LEU A 247 -1.03 14.58 -8.21
N ASN A 248 -2.25 14.62 -8.73
CA ASN A 248 -2.81 15.78 -9.42
C ASN A 248 -3.77 16.53 -8.50
N TYR A 249 -3.52 17.82 -8.33
CA TYR A 249 -4.37 18.74 -7.62
C TYR A 249 -5.15 19.63 -8.58
N GLN A 250 -6.41 19.86 -8.25
CA GLN A 250 -7.24 20.84 -8.94
C GLN A 250 -8.13 21.57 -7.96
N VAL A 251 -8.16 22.87 -8.07
CA VAL A 251 -9.04 23.76 -7.28
C VAL A 251 -10.18 24.22 -8.16
N SER A 252 -11.40 24.22 -7.62
CA SER A 252 -12.59 24.72 -8.30
C SER A 252 -13.42 25.59 -7.36
N GLU A 253 -13.92 26.72 -7.89
CA GLU A 253 -14.83 27.65 -7.19
C GLU A 253 -16.26 27.56 -7.73
N GLU A 254 -16.46 26.92 -8.89
CA GLU A 254 -17.72 26.92 -9.63
C GLU A 254 -18.40 25.55 -9.71
N ALA A 255 -17.80 24.51 -9.12
CA ALA A 255 -18.33 23.15 -9.21
C ALA A 255 -19.57 22.95 -8.33
N THR A 256 -20.44 22.03 -8.75
CA THR A 256 -21.53 21.50 -7.93
C THR A 256 -21.13 20.13 -7.41
N LEU A 257 -21.12 19.95 -6.09
CA LEU A 257 -20.79 18.69 -5.43
C LEU A 257 -22.08 17.91 -5.21
N THR A 258 -22.22 16.77 -5.88
CA THR A 258 -23.41 15.91 -5.81
C THR A 258 -23.31 14.83 -4.73
N THR A 259 -22.09 14.54 -4.26
CA THR A 259 -21.81 13.52 -3.23
C THR A 259 -21.96 14.03 -1.81
N ILE A 260 -22.05 15.33 -1.63
CA ILE A 260 -22.32 16.00 -0.36
C ILE A 260 -23.61 16.79 -0.53
N THR A 261 -24.52 16.62 0.40
CA THR A 261 -25.79 17.34 0.43
C THR A 261 -25.86 18.27 1.64
N ASP A 262 -26.65 19.33 1.51
CA ASP A 262 -27.01 20.19 2.64
C ASP A 262 -28.03 19.48 3.57
N GLY A 263 -28.43 20.17 4.63
CA GLY A 263 -29.42 19.64 5.58
C GLY A 263 -30.82 19.38 4.97
N GLU A 264 -31.05 19.85 3.73
CA GLU A 264 -32.30 19.64 2.96
C GLU A 264 -32.14 18.56 1.88
N GLY A 265 -30.96 17.94 1.77
CA GLY A 265 -30.68 16.89 0.77
C GLY A 265 -30.35 17.42 -0.64
N LYS A 266 -30.06 18.72 -0.80
CA LYS A 266 -29.65 19.31 -2.08
C LYS A 266 -28.15 19.28 -2.26
N ALA A 267 -27.70 19.10 -3.50
CA ALA A 267 -26.29 19.20 -3.89
C ALA A 267 -25.70 20.58 -3.55
N ILE A 268 -24.44 20.60 -3.12
CA ILE A 268 -23.78 21.85 -2.74
C ILE A 268 -23.19 22.51 -3.99
N ASN A 269 -23.68 23.71 -4.33
CA ASN A 269 -23.08 24.57 -5.32
C ASN A 269 -22.04 25.47 -4.64
N LEU A 270 -20.79 25.39 -5.08
CA LEU A 270 -19.68 26.11 -4.47
C LEU A 270 -19.80 27.62 -4.66
N PHE A 271 -20.24 28.06 -5.83
CA PHE A 271 -20.40 29.49 -6.15
C PHE A 271 -21.47 30.15 -5.28
N GLU A 272 -22.64 29.52 -5.12
CA GLU A 272 -23.75 30.06 -4.31
C GLU A 272 -23.43 30.16 -2.82
N ARG A 273 -22.46 29.34 -2.34
CA ARG A 273 -22.12 29.26 -0.91
C ARG A 273 -20.75 29.85 -0.57
N GLU A 274 -20.12 30.54 -1.51
CA GLU A 274 -18.77 31.09 -1.36
C GLU A 274 -17.75 30.07 -0.87
N MET A 275 -17.77 28.85 -1.47
CA MET A 275 -16.90 27.74 -1.13
C MET A 275 -15.90 27.46 -2.26
N ILE A 276 -14.80 26.86 -1.89
CA ILE A 276 -13.77 26.35 -2.81
C ILE A 276 -13.62 24.84 -2.56
N ALA A 277 -13.49 24.05 -3.61
CA ALA A 277 -13.19 22.63 -3.48
C ALA A 277 -11.78 22.32 -3.99
N LEU A 278 -11.01 21.61 -3.18
CA LEU A 278 -9.74 21.01 -3.54
C LEU A 278 -9.96 19.55 -3.94
N ARG A 279 -9.62 19.19 -5.17
CA ARG A 279 -9.63 17.81 -5.65
C ARG A 279 -8.19 17.29 -5.74
N ALA A 280 -7.90 16.20 -5.05
CA ALA A 280 -6.65 15.47 -5.18
C ALA A 280 -6.93 14.10 -5.79
N THR A 281 -6.17 13.71 -6.81
CA THR A 281 -6.28 12.41 -7.47
C THR A 281 -4.91 11.79 -7.69
N MET A 282 -4.81 10.47 -7.48
CA MET A 282 -3.61 9.67 -7.70
C MET A 282 -4.02 8.34 -8.33
N ASP A 283 -3.22 7.86 -9.27
CA ASP A 283 -3.43 6.55 -9.90
C ASP A 283 -2.40 5.57 -9.34
N LEU A 284 -2.90 4.41 -8.86
CA LEU A 284 -2.09 3.37 -8.20
C LEU A 284 -2.40 2.02 -8.82
N GLY A 285 -1.37 1.23 -9.11
CA GLY A 285 -1.49 -0.14 -9.55
C GLY A 285 -0.94 -1.12 -8.51
N LEU A 286 -1.55 -2.29 -8.41
CA LEU A 286 -1.12 -3.39 -7.55
C LEU A 286 -1.14 -4.69 -8.34
N MET A 287 -0.15 -5.54 -8.07
CA MET A 287 -0.08 -6.88 -8.63
C MET A 287 0.70 -7.81 -7.71
N ILE A 288 0.22 -9.03 -7.58
CA ILE A 288 0.87 -10.14 -6.88
C ILE A 288 1.26 -11.17 -7.94
N ALA A 289 2.56 -11.51 -8.00
CA ALA A 289 3.09 -12.42 -9.01
C ALA A 289 2.88 -13.90 -8.66
N ASN A 290 2.78 -14.23 -7.37
CA ASN A 290 2.55 -15.60 -6.91
C ASN A 290 1.75 -15.61 -5.61
N ASP A 291 0.58 -16.25 -5.64
CA ASP A 291 -0.32 -16.32 -4.48
C ASP A 291 0.29 -17.13 -3.31
N LYS A 292 1.16 -18.10 -3.60
CA LYS A 292 1.80 -18.96 -2.60
C LYS A 292 2.91 -18.27 -1.79
N ALA A 293 3.27 -17.04 -2.18
CA ALA A 293 4.30 -16.26 -1.51
C ALA A 293 3.81 -15.58 -0.20
N PHE A 294 2.53 -15.74 0.15
CA PHE A 294 1.93 -15.11 1.32
C PHE A 294 1.21 -16.13 2.20
N ALA A 295 1.24 -15.91 3.51
CA ALA A 295 0.53 -16.71 4.50
C ALA A 295 -0.08 -15.80 5.58
N LYS A 296 -1.11 -16.30 6.27
CA LYS A 296 -1.84 -15.55 7.28
C LYS A 296 -2.04 -16.40 8.54
N LEU A 297 -1.85 -15.78 9.69
CA LEU A 297 -2.38 -16.25 10.96
C LEU A 297 -3.65 -15.46 11.28
N ALA A 298 -4.72 -16.14 11.60
CA ALA A 298 -5.95 -15.50 12.03
C ALA A 298 -6.51 -16.23 13.28
N PRO A 299 -7.16 -15.50 14.20
CA PRO A 299 -7.85 -16.15 15.33
C PRO A 299 -8.90 -17.11 14.81
N VAL A 300 -9.15 -18.18 15.60
CA VAL A 300 -10.26 -19.11 15.32
C VAL A 300 -11.55 -18.32 15.38
N ALA A 301 -12.36 -18.39 14.30
CA ALA A 301 -13.65 -17.75 14.29
C ALA A 301 -14.50 -18.31 15.44
N GLU A 302 -14.98 -17.44 16.32
CA GLU A 302 -15.95 -17.87 17.35
C GLU A 302 -17.24 -18.32 16.63
N PRO A 303 -17.83 -19.47 17.01
CA PRO A 303 -18.99 -20.05 16.38
C PRO A 303 -20.28 -19.21 16.54
#